data_8060b91ada441aeb35f8101f345ca6c9
#
_entry.id   8060b91ada441aeb35f8101f345ca6c9
#
_cell.length_a   1.000
_cell.length_b   1.000
_cell.length_c   1.000
_cell.angle_alpha   90.00
_cell.angle_beta   90.00
_cell.angle_gamma   90.00
#
_symmetry.space_group_name_H-M   'P 1'
#
loop_
_entity.id
_entity.type
_entity.pdbx_description
1 polymer ?
#
loop_
_entity_poly.entity_id
_entity_poly.type
_entity_poly.pdbx_seq_one_letter_code
_entity_poly.pdbx_strand_id
1 'polypeptide(L)'
;MNDSEIRRQPATVADIVVDTEARGFNMASEPRVGAFLAVLAASKPGGRLLELGTGTGHGAAWLLAGMDPASTLDTVDTDANVVAVAQRHLGSDRRVRFHVMDGAQFLQQTPSNHFDLIYADAWPGKFSHLDDALSLL
;
A
#
# COMPACT_ATOMS: atom_id res chain seq x y z
N MET A 1 -26.02 1.46 -16.35
CA MET A 1 -25.16 1.65 -15.17
C MET A 1 -23.74 1.50 -15.66
N ASN A 2 -22.88 2.51 -15.47
CA ASN A 2 -21.48 2.41 -15.90
C ASN A 2 -20.67 1.80 -14.75
N ASP A 3 -20.33 0.51 -14.85
CA ASP A 3 -19.59 -0.24 -13.82
C ASP A 3 -18.10 0.11 -13.79
N SER A 4 -17.66 1.03 -14.65
CA SER A 4 -16.27 1.50 -14.68
C SER A 4 -16.01 2.70 -13.74
N GLU A 5 -17.06 3.33 -13.20
CA GLU A 5 -16.94 4.45 -12.29
C GLU A 5 -16.97 4.00 -10.82
N ILE A 6 -15.90 4.28 -10.09
CA ILE A 6 -15.86 4.08 -8.64
C ILE A 6 -16.59 5.24 -7.97
N ARG A 7 -17.72 4.94 -7.34
CA ARG A 7 -18.59 5.95 -6.72
C ARG A 7 -18.02 6.62 -5.46
N ARG A 8 -17.00 6.03 -4.85
CA ARG A 8 -16.37 6.54 -3.62
C ARG A 8 -14.86 6.33 -3.67
N GLN A 9 -14.16 7.31 -4.22
CA GLN A 9 -12.71 7.39 -4.12
C GLN A 9 -12.36 8.18 -2.84
N PRO A 10 -11.42 7.70 -2.01
CA PRO A 10 -10.92 8.48 -0.89
C PRO A 10 -10.32 9.80 -1.37
N ALA A 11 -10.58 10.90 -0.65
CA ALA A 11 -10.08 12.24 -1.03
C ALA A 11 -8.55 12.26 -1.15
N THR A 12 -7.85 11.58 -0.25
CA THR A 12 -6.38 11.44 -0.27
C THR A 12 -5.86 10.79 -1.56
N VAL A 13 -6.61 9.88 -2.16
CA VAL A 13 -6.22 9.26 -3.45
C VAL A 13 -6.22 10.31 -4.56
N ALA A 14 -7.23 11.17 -4.63
CA ALA A 14 -7.29 12.24 -5.63
C ALA A 14 -6.12 13.21 -5.48
N ASP A 15 -5.80 13.63 -4.25
CA ASP A 15 -4.69 14.53 -3.94
C ASP A 15 -3.34 13.90 -4.31
N ILE A 16 -3.15 12.61 -4.02
CA ILE A 16 -1.94 11.85 -4.39
C ILE A 16 -1.78 11.79 -5.91
N VAL A 17 -2.85 11.53 -6.67
CA VAL A 17 -2.80 11.49 -8.13
C VAL A 17 -2.34 12.83 -8.69
N VAL A 18 -2.93 13.94 -8.24
CA VAL A 18 -2.56 15.30 -8.68
C VAL A 18 -1.09 15.61 -8.36
N ASP A 19 -0.61 15.33 -7.14
CA ASP A 19 0.78 15.59 -6.74
C ASP A 19 1.76 14.69 -7.50
N THR A 20 1.37 13.44 -7.79
CA THR A 20 2.17 12.48 -8.56
C THR A 20 2.36 12.94 -10.00
N GLU A 21 1.29 13.36 -10.67
CA GLU A 21 1.33 13.89 -12.03
C GLU A 21 2.15 15.19 -12.10
N ALA A 22 1.96 16.10 -11.15
CA ALA A 22 2.70 17.36 -11.09
C ALA A 22 4.22 17.16 -10.93
N ARG A 23 4.64 16.03 -10.37
CA ARG A 23 6.06 15.67 -10.19
C ARG A 23 6.61 14.82 -11.33
N GLY A 24 5.81 14.50 -12.34
CA GLY A 24 6.22 13.68 -13.48
C GLY A 24 6.44 12.20 -13.16
N PHE A 25 5.93 11.69 -12.03
CA PHE A 25 5.92 10.27 -11.77
C PHE A 25 4.80 9.59 -12.57
N ASN A 26 5.13 8.52 -13.28
CA ASN A 26 4.16 7.74 -14.02
C ASN A 26 3.62 6.63 -13.12
N MET A 27 2.39 6.79 -12.63
CA MET A 27 1.71 5.80 -11.79
C MET A 27 0.44 5.34 -12.49
N ALA A 28 0.48 4.14 -13.04
CA ALA A 28 -0.66 3.50 -13.67
C ALA A 28 -1.42 2.60 -12.68
N SER A 29 -1.94 3.17 -11.58
CA SER A 29 -2.81 2.39 -10.68
C SER A 29 -4.26 2.47 -11.16
N GLU A 30 -4.83 1.32 -11.48
CA GLU A 30 -6.23 1.25 -11.89
C GLU A 30 -7.16 1.47 -10.68
N PRO A 31 -8.15 2.38 -10.76
CA PRO A 31 -9.07 2.66 -9.65
C PRO A 31 -9.81 1.43 -9.11
N ARG A 32 -10.10 0.44 -9.95
CA ARG A 32 -10.76 -0.81 -9.54
C ARG A 32 -9.89 -1.65 -8.61
N VAL A 33 -8.58 -1.69 -8.87
CA VAL A 33 -7.62 -2.37 -7.98
C VAL A 33 -7.64 -1.70 -6.61
N GLY A 34 -7.65 -0.37 -6.57
CA GLY A 34 -7.75 0.39 -5.33
C GLY A 34 -9.02 0.05 -4.52
N ALA A 35 -10.19 0.07 -5.16
CA ALA A 35 -11.44 -0.31 -4.48
C ALA A 35 -11.41 -1.75 -3.95
N PHE A 36 -10.80 -2.66 -4.69
CA PHE A 36 -10.63 -4.05 -4.25
C PHE A 36 -9.70 -4.16 -3.04
N LEU A 37 -8.59 -3.40 -3.02
CA LEU A 37 -7.70 -3.32 -1.87
C LEU A 37 -8.43 -2.84 -0.61
N ALA A 38 -9.29 -1.83 -0.73
CA ALA A 38 -10.09 -1.36 0.40
C ALA A 38 -11.04 -2.45 0.94
N VAL A 39 -11.66 -3.24 0.07
CA VAL A 39 -12.52 -4.37 0.48
C VAL A 39 -11.70 -5.45 1.19
N LEU A 40 -10.53 -5.81 0.66
CA LEU A 40 -9.65 -6.78 1.28
C LEU A 40 -9.17 -6.31 2.66
N ALA A 41 -8.78 -5.03 2.79
CA ALA A 41 -8.39 -4.45 4.07
C ALA A 41 -9.54 -4.49 5.09
N ALA A 42 -10.76 -4.15 4.67
CA ALA A 42 -11.95 -4.21 5.51
C ALA A 42 -12.31 -5.63 5.98
N SER A 43 -11.87 -6.66 5.24
CA SER A 43 -12.06 -8.06 5.62
C SER A 43 -11.13 -8.54 6.74
N LYS A 44 -10.16 -7.70 7.16
CA LYS A 44 -9.15 -8.00 8.18
C LYS A 44 -9.23 -7.03 9.37
N PRO A 45 -10.31 -7.07 10.15
CA PRO A 45 -10.47 -6.16 11.29
C PRO A 45 -9.35 -6.39 12.31
N GLY A 46 -8.71 -5.29 12.76
CA GLY A 46 -7.53 -5.34 13.63
C GLY A 46 -6.28 -5.95 12.98
N GLY A 47 -6.30 -6.15 11.67
CA GLY A 47 -5.26 -6.87 10.94
C GLY A 47 -3.98 -6.09 10.76
N ARG A 48 -2.89 -6.83 10.57
CA ARG A 48 -1.58 -6.30 10.19
C ARG A 48 -1.39 -6.48 8.68
N LEU A 49 -1.28 -5.39 7.96
CA LEU A 49 -1.18 -5.36 6.51
C LEU A 49 0.23 -4.96 6.07
N LEU A 50 0.68 -5.52 4.97
CA LEU A 50 1.94 -5.17 4.31
C LEU A 50 1.69 -4.75 2.86
N GLU A 51 2.31 -3.67 2.45
CA GLU A 51 2.44 -3.26 1.05
C GLU A 51 3.92 -3.27 0.65
N LEU A 52 4.26 -4.00 -0.39
CA LEU A 52 5.57 -3.96 -1.04
C LEU A 52 5.46 -3.14 -2.32
N GLY A 53 6.09 -1.97 -2.35
CA GLY A 53 5.97 -0.99 -3.41
C GLY A 53 5.06 0.18 -3.00
N THR A 54 5.53 1.03 -2.10
CA THR A 54 4.80 2.23 -1.63
C THR A 54 4.47 3.18 -2.78
N GLY A 55 5.43 3.39 -3.67
CA GLY A 55 5.33 4.43 -4.68
C GLY A 55 4.98 5.78 -4.04
N THR A 56 4.09 6.53 -4.66
CA THR A 56 3.59 7.80 -4.13
C THR A 56 2.43 7.65 -3.14
N GLY A 57 2.06 6.42 -2.76
CA GLY A 57 1.09 6.12 -1.71
C GLY A 57 -0.33 5.81 -2.18
N HIS A 58 -0.53 5.59 -3.47
CA HIS A 58 -1.86 5.31 -4.02
C HIS A 58 -2.48 4.03 -3.43
N GLY A 59 -1.73 2.92 -3.43
CA GLY A 59 -2.18 1.65 -2.84
C GLY A 59 -2.41 1.76 -1.34
N ALA A 60 -1.46 2.38 -0.62
CA ALA A 60 -1.58 2.63 0.81
C ALA A 60 -2.83 3.45 1.17
N ALA A 61 -3.17 4.48 0.38
CA ALA A 61 -4.37 5.29 0.61
C ALA A 61 -5.66 4.46 0.51
N TRP A 62 -5.74 3.55 -0.45
CA TRP A 62 -6.88 2.65 -0.59
C TRP A 62 -6.94 1.60 0.53
N LEU A 63 -5.81 1.02 0.91
CA LEU A 63 -5.75 0.10 2.05
C LEU A 63 -6.23 0.79 3.34
N LEU A 64 -5.70 1.99 3.63
CA LEU A 64 -6.10 2.79 4.80
C LEU A 64 -7.59 3.14 4.80
N ALA A 65 -8.18 3.39 3.63
CA ALA A 65 -9.61 3.67 3.51
C ALA A 65 -10.50 2.48 3.91
N GLY A 66 -10.01 1.24 3.72
CA GLY A 66 -10.72 0.02 4.12
C GLY A 66 -10.40 -0.46 5.55
N MET A 67 -9.27 -0.05 6.10
CA MET A 67 -8.80 -0.50 7.42
C MET A 67 -9.61 0.10 8.56
N ASP A 68 -9.83 -0.70 9.60
CA ASP A 68 -10.37 -0.19 10.86
C ASP A 68 -9.30 0.55 11.71
N PRO A 69 -9.71 1.23 12.81
CA PRO A 69 -8.77 1.98 13.65
C PRO A 69 -7.72 1.13 14.38
N ALA A 70 -7.94 -0.17 14.55
CA ALA A 70 -7.04 -1.08 15.26
C ALA A 70 -6.03 -1.77 14.32
N SER A 71 -6.28 -1.69 13.00
CA SER A 71 -5.39 -2.27 11.98
C SER A 71 -4.11 -1.44 11.80
N THR A 72 -3.05 -2.09 11.32
CA THR A 72 -1.77 -1.44 10.99
C THR A 72 -1.33 -1.77 9.57
N LEU A 73 -0.63 -0.84 8.92
CA LEU A 73 -0.05 -1.00 7.60
C LEU A 73 1.44 -0.68 7.65
N ASP A 74 2.27 -1.65 7.26
CA ASP A 74 3.65 -1.41 6.92
C ASP A 74 3.76 -1.30 5.39
N THR A 75 4.38 -0.24 4.87
CA THR A 75 4.59 -0.04 3.44
C THR A 75 6.06 0.22 3.15
N VAL A 76 6.59 -0.45 2.12
CA VAL A 76 8.03 -0.57 1.86
C VAL A 76 8.34 -0.16 0.43
N ASP A 77 9.35 0.70 0.25
CA ASP A 77 9.90 1.06 -1.06
C ASP A 77 11.37 1.46 -0.94
N THR A 78 12.12 1.29 -2.01
CA THR A 78 13.53 1.71 -2.07
C THR A 78 13.71 3.18 -2.39
N ASP A 79 12.74 3.81 -3.06
CA ASP A 79 12.84 5.20 -3.53
C ASP A 79 12.29 6.20 -2.51
N ALA A 80 13.21 6.84 -1.79
CA ALA A 80 12.87 7.86 -0.80
C ALA A 80 12.10 9.05 -1.38
N ASN A 81 12.26 9.37 -2.68
CA ASN A 81 11.59 10.51 -3.30
C ASN A 81 10.10 10.24 -3.50
N VAL A 82 9.74 9.04 -3.95
CA VAL A 82 8.31 8.67 -4.09
C VAL A 82 7.68 8.45 -2.73
N VAL A 83 8.38 7.84 -1.78
CA VAL A 83 7.90 7.66 -0.39
C VAL A 83 7.64 9.01 0.29
N ALA A 84 8.46 10.03 0.01
CA ALA A 84 8.21 11.38 0.55
C ALA A 84 6.86 11.98 0.11
N VAL A 85 6.39 11.64 -1.09
CA VAL A 85 5.03 12.03 -1.54
C VAL A 85 3.98 11.30 -0.71
N ALA A 86 4.11 9.98 -0.55
CA ALA A 86 3.20 9.19 0.28
C ALA A 86 3.15 9.69 1.73
N GLN A 87 4.29 9.97 2.32
CA GLN A 87 4.38 10.51 3.69
C GLN A 87 3.71 11.87 3.85
N ARG A 88 3.77 12.74 2.83
CA ARG A 88 3.11 14.05 2.87
C ARG A 88 1.60 13.92 3.00
N HIS A 89 1.00 12.98 2.29
CA HIS A 89 -0.45 12.80 2.25
C HIS A 89 -0.97 11.87 3.34
N LEU A 90 -0.20 10.88 3.76
CA LEU A 90 -0.63 9.80 4.64
C LEU A 90 0.08 9.76 5.99
N GLY A 91 1.17 10.53 6.16
CA GLY A 91 2.02 10.45 7.35
C GLY A 91 1.36 10.89 8.66
N SER A 92 0.21 11.54 8.62
CA SER A 92 -0.58 11.86 9.81
C SER A 92 -1.46 10.68 10.30
N ASP A 93 -1.65 9.65 9.48
CA ASP A 93 -2.40 8.46 9.87
C ASP A 93 -1.53 7.56 10.75
N ARG A 94 -1.96 7.32 11.98
CA ARG A 94 -1.19 6.54 12.97
C ARG A 94 -1.12 5.05 12.64
N ARG A 95 -1.92 4.57 11.71
CA ARG A 95 -1.98 3.15 11.32
C ARG A 95 -0.88 2.79 10.33
N VAL A 96 -0.28 3.75 9.61
CA VAL A 96 0.73 3.48 8.58
C VAL A 96 2.15 3.74 9.08
N ARG A 97 3.07 2.85 8.69
CA ARG A 97 4.53 2.97 8.87
C ARG A 97 5.20 2.85 7.52
N PHE A 98 6.09 3.79 7.23
CA PHE A 98 6.86 3.82 5.98
C PHE A 98 8.26 3.29 6.21
N HIS A 99 8.71 2.38 5.35
CA HIS A 99 10.04 1.81 5.35
C HIS A 99 10.72 2.11 4.03
N VAL A 100 11.82 2.88 4.07
CA VAL A 100 12.66 3.15 2.89
C VAL A 100 13.80 2.16 2.89
N MET A 101 13.59 1.02 2.26
CA MET A 101 14.57 -0.08 2.20
C MET A 101 14.21 -1.08 1.12
N ASP A 102 15.10 -2.00 0.86
CA ASP A 102 14.84 -3.12 -0.06
C ASP A 102 13.75 -4.07 0.47
N GLY A 103 12.78 -4.39 -0.37
CA GLY A 103 11.64 -5.25 0.01
C GLY A 103 12.07 -6.67 0.36
N ALA A 104 13.09 -7.23 -0.31
CA ALA A 104 13.60 -8.56 0.02
C ALA A 104 14.23 -8.55 1.41
N GLN A 105 15.00 -7.51 1.73
CA GLN A 105 15.59 -7.34 3.05
C GLN A 105 14.50 -7.21 4.13
N PHE A 106 13.43 -6.45 3.85
CA PHE A 106 12.29 -6.34 4.77
C PHE A 106 11.65 -7.70 5.05
N LEU A 107 11.39 -8.48 3.99
CA LEU A 107 10.80 -9.82 4.12
C LEU A 107 11.66 -10.73 4.98
N GLN A 108 12.98 -10.76 4.75
CA GLN A 108 13.92 -11.61 5.49
C GLN A 108 14.08 -11.23 6.96
N GLN A 109 13.86 -9.98 7.33
CA GLN A 109 13.97 -9.49 8.71
C GLN A 109 12.67 -9.62 9.50
N THR A 110 11.56 -9.90 8.83
CA THR A 110 10.24 -9.98 9.45
C THR A 110 9.94 -11.42 9.91
N PRO A 111 9.44 -11.63 11.13
CA PRO A 111 9.05 -12.95 11.60
C PRO A 111 7.92 -13.57 10.75
N SER A 112 7.92 -14.91 10.62
CA SER A 112 6.84 -15.64 9.97
C SER A 112 5.48 -15.41 10.65
N ASN A 113 4.39 -15.56 9.89
CA ASN A 113 3.02 -15.36 10.38
C ASN A 113 2.81 -13.97 11.04
N HIS A 114 3.38 -12.92 10.42
CA HIS A 114 3.32 -11.57 10.96
C HIS A 114 2.18 -10.73 10.39
N PHE A 115 1.77 -10.99 9.16
CA PHE A 115 0.74 -10.22 8.47
C PHE A 115 -0.52 -11.04 8.17
N ASP A 116 -1.65 -10.35 8.06
CA ASP A 116 -2.95 -10.92 7.72
C ASP A 116 -3.33 -10.66 6.25
N LEU A 117 -2.63 -9.72 5.61
CA LEU A 117 -2.77 -9.36 4.19
C LEU A 117 -1.46 -8.79 3.67
N ILE A 118 -1.02 -9.26 2.50
CA ILE A 118 0.13 -8.71 1.80
C ILE A 118 -0.29 -8.28 0.40
N TYR A 119 -0.05 -7.01 0.07
CA TYR A 119 -0.14 -6.47 -1.28
C TYR A 119 1.26 -6.28 -1.87
N ALA A 120 1.64 -7.18 -2.78
CA ALA A 120 2.94 -7.15 -3.44
C ALA A 120 2.84 -6.51 -4.82
N ASP A 121 3.18 -5.24 -4.93
CA ASP A 121 3.26 -4.47 -6.18
C ASP A 121 4.68 -3.97 -6.47
N ALA A 122 5.67 -4.69 -5.97
CA ALA A 122 7.09 -4.50 -6.26
C ALA A 122 7.70 -5.80 -6.77
N TRP A 123 8.95 -5.75 -7.24
CA TRP A 123 9.65 -6.95 -7.70
C TRP A 123 9.78 -8.02 -6.61
N PRO A 124 10.29 -7.69 -5.38
CA PRO A 124 10.23 -8.61 -4.26
C PRO A 124 8.79 -8.90 -3.81
N GLY A 125 8.51 -10.15 -3.52
CA GLY A 125 7.18 -10.63 -3.13
C GLY A 125 6.28 -11.02 -4.30
N LYS A 126 6.53 -10.50 -5.51
CA LYS A 126 5.74 -10.77 -6.73
C LYS A 126 6.50 -11.63 -7.74
N PHE A 127 7.71 -11.22 -8.12
CA PHE A 127 8.53 -11.91 -9.13
C PHE A 127 9.78 -12.57 -8.52
N SER A 128 10.16 -12.20 -7.31
CA SER A 128 11.23 -12.81 -6.52
C SER A 128 10.79 -12.85 -5.06
N HIS A 129 11.40 -13.71 -4.23
CA HIS A 129 11.11 -13.81 -2.79
C HIS A 129 9.62 -14.06 -2.47
N LEU A 130 8.90 -14.75 -3.35
CA LEU A 130 7.47 -15.07 -3.13
C LEU A 130 7.30 -15.97 -1.91
N ASP A 131 8.16 -16.98 -1.75
CA ASP A 131 8.13 -17.90 -0.61
C ASP A 131 8.38 -17.16 0.71
N ASP A 132 9.31 -16.17 0.71
CA ASP A 132 9.55 -15.31 1.86
C ASP A 132 8.29 -14.51 2.21
N ALA A 133 7.64 -13.90 1.21
CA ALA A 133 6.39 -13.16 1.42
C ALA A 133 5.26 -14.05 1.94
N LEU A 134 5.10 -15.26 1.38
CA LEU A 134 4.08 -16.21 1.81
C LEU A 134 4.32 -16.71 3.24
N SER A 135 5.58 -16.84 3.66
CA SER A 135 5.91 -17.24 5.03
C SER A 135 5.49 -16.23 6.09
N LEU A 136 5.24 -14.99 5.69
CA LEU A 136 4.80 -13.91 6.60
C LEU A 136 3.28 -13.91 6.82
N LEU A 137 2.50 -14.63 6.02
CA LEU A 137 1.06 -14.85 6.20
C LEU A 137 0.81 -15.98 7.18
#